data_6877dccd8bbdc504122f9b9db686e062
#
_entry.id   6877dccd8bbdc504122f9b9db686e062
#
_cell.length_a   1.000
_cell.length_b   1.000
_cell.length_c   1.000
_cell.angle_alpha   90.00
_cell.angle_beta   90.00
_cell.angle_gamma   90.00
#
_symmetry.space_group_name_H-M   'P 1'
#
loop_
_entity.id
_entity.type
_entity.pdbx_description
1 polymer ?
#
loop_
_entity_poly.entity_id
_entity_poly.type
_entity_poly.pdbx_seq_one_letter_code
_entity_poly.pdbx_strand_id
1 'polypeptide(L)'
;MDTWRVWELVLPSLERRHEVLAPTLAGHAGGPAIEGPLTDRTLVDGVERAMEEAGLSRAHLVGNSLGGWIALQLAARGRAESVVAFAPAGGWADDSYKQLLTLQRGIHQQVKALAPQASAILATSEGRRRATRFTTVNYEHIPVELLAHQMLGVAACNAEPLLDFAVHADWTVDASRIECPVRIVWGTEDQLLPWPSAAARYREDWLPHADWVELDGAGHCPQLDVPLEAAQLVLDFTG
;
A
#
# COMPACT_ATOMS: atom_id res chain seq x y z
N MET A 1 -1.75 -4.22 -5.72
CA MET A 1 -2.35 -4.16 -7.08
C MET A 1 -3.71 -3.47 -7.03
N ASP A 2 -3.81 -2.32 -6.38
CA ASP A 2 -5.05 -1.57 -6.20
C ASP A 2 -4.92 -0.17 -6.81
N THR A 3 -5.96 0.65 -6.76
CA THR A 3 -6.00 2.02 -7.28
C THR A 3 -5.99 3.03 -6.13
N TRP A 4 -5.96 4.34 -6.42
CA TRP A 4 -6.11 5.38 -5.41
C TRP A 4 -7.37 5.21 -4.54
N ARG A 5 -8.40 4.51 -5.04
CA ARG A 5 -9.66 4.31 -4.31
C ARG A 5 -9.53 3.42 -3.06
N VAL A 6 -8.39 2.75 -2.87
CA VAL A 6 -8.08 2.08 -1.60
C VAL A 6 -8.09 3.05 -0.41
N TRP A 7 -7.95 4.35 -0.68
CA TRP A 7 -7.98 5.44 0.31
C TRP A 7 -9.36 6.08 0.48
N GLU A 8 -10.36 5.70 -0.32
CA GLU A 8 -11.67 6.36 -0.39
C GLU A 8 -12.37 6.52 0.96
N LEU A 9 -12.21 5.55 1.87
CA LEU A 9 -12.85 5.59 3.18
C LEU A 9 -12.18 6.56 4.17
N VAL A 10 -10.92 6.90 3.96
CA VAL A 10 -10.16 7.82 4.83
C VAL A 10 -10.11 9.24 4.28
N LEU A 11 -10.24 9.42 2.96
CA LEU A 11 -10.15 10.73 2.29
C LEU A 11 -11.05 11.79 2.91
N PRO A 12 -12.35 11.54 3.22
CA PRO A 12 -13.21 12.56 3.81
C PRO A 12 -12.73 13.09 5.16
N SER A 13 -11.92 12.32 5.90
CA SER A 13 -11.32 12.76 7.15
C SER A 13 -10.06 13.57 6.91
N LEU A 14 -9.22 13.15 5.95
CA LEU A 14 -7.96 13.80 5.63
C LEU A 14 -8.19 15.17 4.96
N GLU A 15 -9.13 15.26 4.02
CA GLU A 15 -9.46 16.48 3.24
C GLU A 15 -10.02 17.63 4.09
N ARG A 16 -10.41 17.34 5.35
CA ARG A 16 -10.78 18.42 6.29
C ARG A 16 -9.59 19.26 6.76
N ARG A 17 -8.37 18.74 6.65
CA ARG A 17 -7.15 19.40 7.14
C ARG A 17 -6.07 19.55 6.10
N HIS A 18 -6.10 18.75 5.04
CA HIS A 18 -5.06 18.66 4.01
C HIS A 18 -5.67 18.73 2.61
N GLU A 19 -4.96 19.32 1.69
CA GLU A 19 -5.15 19.04 0.28
C GLU A 19 -4.50 17.70 -0.05
N VAL A 20 -5.26 16.77 -0.67
CA VAL A 20 -4.82 15.39 -0.83
C VAL A 20 -4.61 15.05 -2.30
N LEU A 21 -3.41 14.56 -2.62
CA LEU A 21 -3.07 13.95 -3.90
C LEU A 21 -2.93 12.44 -3.72
N ALA A 22 -3.77 11.65 -4.37
CA ALA A 22 -3.75 10.20 -4.32
C ALA A 22 -3.50 9.58 -5.72
N PRO A 23 -2.25 9.45 -6.17
CA PRO A 23 -1.95 8.90 -7.49
C PRO A 23 -2.15 7.39 -7.53
N THR A 24 -2.64 6.88 -8.66
CA THR A 24 -2.56 5.45 -8.98
C THR A 24 -1.20 5.16 -9.60
N LEU A 25 -0.51 4.15 -9.08
CA LEU A 25 0.85 3.80 -9.54
C LEU A 25 0.87 3.28 -10.97
N ALA A 26 2.01 3.43 -11.65
CA ALA A 26 2.22 2.87 -12.98
C ALA A 26 1.96 1.36 -13.01
N GLY A 27 1.29 0.90 -14.06
CA GLY A 27 0.89 -0.50 -14.24
C GLY A 27 -0.34 -0.93 -13.46
N HIS A 28 -0.82 -0.11 -12.52
CA HIS A 28 -2.09 -0.33 -11.83
C HIS A 28 -3.26 0.21 -12.67
N ALA A 29 -4.45 -0.34 -12.46
CA ALA A 29 -5.63 0.03 -13.26
C ALA A 29 -5.96 1.53 -13.16
N GLY A 30 -5.99 2.22 -14.30
CA GLY A 30 -6.21 3.68 -14.35
C GLY A 30 -4.98 4.53 -14.05
N GLY A 31 -3.86 3.94 -13.70
CA GLY A 31 -2.57 4.61 -13.58
C GLY A 31 -1.81 4.69 -14.92
N PRO A 32 -0.65 5.33 -14.94
CA PRO A 32 0.20 5.39 -16.13
C PRO A 32 0.61 4.01 -16.63
N ALA A 33 0.83 3.88 -17.94
CA ALA A 33 1.39 2.66 -18.50
C ALA A 33 2.84 2.45 -18.03
N ILE A 34 3.27 1.18 -17.93
CA ILE A 34 4.67 0.85 -17.73
C ILE A 34 5.38 1.01 -19.05
N GLU A 35 6.34 1.91 -19.12
CA GLU A 35 7.20 2.14 -20.27
C GLU A 35 8.59 1.54 -20.02
N GLY A 36 8.90 0.44 -20.69
CA GLY A 36 10.17 -0.25 -20.53
C GLY A 36 10.30 -1.10 -19.27
N PRO A 37 11.50 -1.55 -18.90
CA PRO A 37 11.74 -2.35 -17.70
C PRO A 37 11.47 -1.57 -16.43
N LEU A 38 10.77 -2.18 -15.48
CA LEU A 38 10.63 -1.62 -14.12
C LEU A 38 11.96 -1.74 -13.38
N THR A 39 12.33 -0.65 -12.73
CA THR A 39 13.48 -0.55 -11.83
C THR A 39 13.03 0.02 -10.49
N ASP A 40 13.88 -0.04 -9.49
CA ASP A 40 13.63 0.55 -8.16
C ASP A 40 13.25 2.04 -8.25
N ARG A 41 13.75 2.73 -9.29
CA ARG A 41 13.45 4.14 -9.53
C ARG A 41 12.12 4.37 -10.23
N THR A 42 11.71 3.49 -11.15
CA THR A 42 10.58 3.74 -12.06
C THR A 42 9.29 4.12 -11.32
N LEU A 43 8.95 3.38 -10.25
CA LEU A 43 7.74 3.64 -9.47
C LEU A 43 7.89 4.89 -8.59
N VAL A 44 9.07 5.07 -7.98
CA VAL A 44 9.36 6.22 -7.13
C VAL A 44 9.37 7.51 -7.96
N ASP A 45 10.05 7.50 -9.12
CA ASP A 45 10.12 8.64 -10.04
C ASP A 45 8.74 8.99 -10.61
N GLY A 46 7.86 7.98 -10.80
CA GLY A 46 6.48 8.20 -11.22
C GLY A 46 5.65 8.99 -10.20
N VAL A 47 5.78 8.66 -8.91
CA VAL A 47 5.10 9.41 -7.84
C VAL A 47 5.73 10.78 -7.64
N GLU A 48 7.06 10.88 -7.69
CA GLU A 48 7.77 12.16 -7.61
C GLU A 48 7.34 13.13 -8.71
N ARG A 49 7.18 12.65 -9.94
CA ARG A 49 6.65 13.45 -11.05
C ARG A 49 5.21 13.90 -10.80
N ALA A 50 4.34 13.03 -10.28
CA ALA A 50 2.97 13.41 -9.94
C ALA A 50 2.94 14.52 -8.86
N MET A 51 3.85 14.49 -7.88
CA MET A 51 4.03 15.58 -6.91
C MET A 51 4.47 16.88 -7.60
N GLU A 52 5.44 16.80 -8.52
CA GLU A 52 5.93 17.98 -9.26
C GLU A 52 4.83 18.61 -10.14
N GLU A 53 4.07 17.79 -10.86
CA GLU A 53 2.93 18.22 -11.66
C GLU A 53 1.83 18.90 -10.82
N ALA A 54 1.67 18.47 -9.56
CA ALA A 54 0.78 19.09 -8.59
C ALA A 54 1.41 20.32 -7.87
N GLY A 55 2.67 20.68 -8.17
CA GLY A 55 3.36 21.80 -7.53
C GLY A 55 3.88 21.48 -6.11
N LEU A 56 3.91 20.23 -5.71
CA LEU A 56 4.33 19.78 -4.38
C LEU A 56 5.83 19.49 -4.37
N SER A 57 6.64 20.38 -3.80
CA SER A 57 8.07 20.13 -3.59
C SER A 57 8.32 19.14 -2.45
N ARG A 58 7.54 19.23 -1.38
CA ARG A 58 7.49 18.31 -0.23
C ARG A 58 6.06 18.16 0.21
N ALA A 59 5.73 17.04 0.86
CA ALA A 59 4.41 16.75 1.41
C ALA A 59 4.49 15.77 2.58
N HIS A 60 3.42 15.67 3.36
CA HIS A 60 3.21 14.50 4.21
C HIS A 60 2.91 13.30 3.32
N LEU A 61 3.71 12.25 3.40
CA LEU A 61 3.58 11.07 2.55
C LEU A 61 2.90 9.94 3.32
N VAL A 62 1.84 9.41 2.73
CA VAL A 62 1.12 8.26 3.31
C VAL A 62 1.09 7.14 2.28
N GLY A 63 1.50 5.94 2.67
CA GLY A 63 1.55 4.81 1.76
C GLY A 63 1.27 3.47 2.43
N ASN A 64 0.63 2.56 1.70
CA ASN A 64 0.43 1.18 2.15
C ASN A 64 1.23 0.22 1.27
N SER A 65 1.85 -0.80 1.89
CA SER A 65 2.56 -1.86 1.19
C SER A 65 3.67 -1.30 0.26
N LEU A 66 3.59 -1.54 -1.05
CA LEU A 66 4.47 -0.93 -2.05
C LEU A 66 4.47 0.60 -1.96
N GLY A 67 3.29 1.21 -1.74
CA GLY A 67 3.18 2.67 -1.53
C GLY A 67 3.91 3.14 -0.28
N GLY A 68 3.95 2.35 0.77
CA GLY A 68 4.71 2.63 2.00
C GLY A 68 6.22 2.62 1.74
N TRP A 69 6.71 1.64 0.99
CA TRP A 69 8.11 1.62 0.56
C TRP A 69 8.45 2.83 -0.34
N ILE A 70 7.58 3.17 -1.30
CA ILE A 70 7.77 4.35 -2.15
C ILE A 70 7.83 5.64 -1.32
N ALA A 71 6.96 5.79 -0.32
CA ALA A 71 6.95 6.95 0.57
C ALA A 71 8.28 7.09 1.34
N LEU A 72 8.85 5.98 1.82
CA LEU A 72 10.17 5.97 2.47
C LEU A 72 11.31 6.30 1.50
N GLN A 73 11.26 5.82 0.26
CA GLN A 73 12.22 6.18 -0.79
C GLN A 73 12.17 7.68 -1.12
N LEU A 74 10.97 8.25 -1.21
CA LEU A 74 10.79 9.70 -1.41
C LEU A 74 11.29 10.51 -0.21
N ALA A 75 11.09 10.01 1.00
CA ALA A 75 11.66 10.62 2.21
C ALA A 75 13.19 10.67 2.16
N ALA A 76 13.85 9.59 1.74
CA ALA A 76 15.29 9.54 1.54
C ALA A 76 15.78 10.48 0.41
N ARG A 77 14.89 10.94 -0.46
CA ARG A 77 15.15 11.98 -1.47
C ARG A 77 14.85 13.40 -0.97
N GLY A 78 14.44 13.57 0.30
CA GLY A 78 14.08 14.85 0.88
C GLY A 78 12.71 15.40 0.45
N ARG A 79 11.82 14.55 -0.10
CA ARG A 79 10.49 14.94 -0.61
C ARG A 79 9.40 14.87 0.46
N ALA A 80 9.71 14.41 1.67
CA ALA A 80 8.73 14.24 2.74
C ALA A 80 8.86 15.31 3.83
N GLU A 81 7.71 15.78 4.33
CA GLU A 81 7.59 16.51 5.60
C GLU A 81 7.45 15.54 6.76
N SER A 82 6.70 14.46 6.56
CA SER A 82 6.61 13.29 7.42
C SER A 82 6.18 12.07 6.59
N VAL A 83 6.35 10.86 7.12
CA VAL A 83 5.87 9.63 6.50
C VAL A 83 4.98 8.86 7.45
N VAL A 84 3.81 8.41 6.97
CA VAL A 84 3.02 7.36 7.62
C VAL A 84 2.97 6.15 6.68
N ALA A 85 3.67 5.08 7.03
CA ALA A 85 3.78 3.87 6.22
C ALA A 85 2.95 2.74 6.85
N PHE A 86 1.89 2.32 6.18
CA PHE A 86 1.09 1.16 6.56
C PHE A 86 1.69 -0.10 5.94
N ALA A 87 2.18 -1.03 6.77
CA ALA A 87 2.78 -2.30 6.37
C ALA A 87 3.69 -2.16 5.13
N PRO A 88 4.75 -1.32 5.15
CA PRO A 88 5.59 -1.09 3.98
C PRO A 88 6.27 -2.37 3.50
N ALA A 89 6.28 -2.60 2.18
CA ALA A 89 6.99 -3.72 1.58
C ALA A 89 8.51 -3.57 1.73
N GLY A 90 9.24 -4.69 1.70
CA GLY A 90 10.72 -4.66 1.67
C GLY A 90 11.41 -4.97 2.99
N GLY A 91 10.68 -5.07 4.11
CA GLY A 91 11.25 -5.27 5.44
C GLY A 91 11.62 -6.72 5.81
N TRP A 92 11.59 -7.64 4.87
CA TRP A 92 11.93 -9.06 5.11
C TRP A 92 13.42 -9.24 5.43
N ALA A 93 13.72 -10.09 6.40
CA ALA A 93 15.09 -10.46 6.75
C ALA A 93 15.69 -11.53 5.81
N ASP A 94 14.83 -12.25 5.09
CA ASP A 94 15.20 -13.39 4.24
C ASP A 94 14.38 -13.45 2.94
N ASP A 95 14.59 -14.49 2.16
CA ASP A 95 13.93 -14.73 0.88
C ASP A 95 12.48 -15.29 0.98
N SER A 96 11.88 -15.35 2.16
CA SER A 96 10.52 -15.88 2.37
C SER A 96 9.46 -15.12 1.57
N TYR A 97 9.69 -13.83 1.28
CA TYR A 97 8.83 -13.01 0.44
C TYR A 97 8.63 -13.58 -0.98
N LYS A 98 9.56 -14.38 -1.50
CA LYS A 98 9.42 -15.01 -2.84
C LYS A 98 8.24 -15.98 -2.89
N GLN A 99 7.93 -16.64 -1.77
CA GLN A 99 6.74 -17.49 -1.65
C GLN A 99 5.46 -16.62 -1.68
N LEU A 100 5.50 -15.48 -0.99
CA LEU A 100 4.42 -14.51 -1.01
C LEU A 100 4.16 -13.97 -2.43
N LEU A 101 5.20 -13.63 -3.20
CA LEU A 101 5.04 -13.18 -4.59
C LEU A 101 4.43 -14.26 -5.49
N THR A 102 4.78 -15.53 -5.25
CA THR A 102 4.14 -16.66 -5.93
C THR A 102 2.66 -16.76 -5.58
N LEU A 103 2.31 -16.59 -4.29
CA LEU A 103 0.91 -16.53 -3.85
C LEU A 103 0.17 -15.35 -4.49
N GLN A 104 0.76 -14.16 -4.49
CA GLN A 104 0.16 -12.96 -5.10
C GLN A 104 -0.11 -13.14 -6.60
N ARG A 105 0.80 -13.80 -7.33
CA ARG A 105 0.58 -14.15 -8.76
C ARG A 105 -0.63 -15.07 -8.92
N GLY A 106 -0.76 -16.10 -8.09
CA GLY A 106 -1.92 -16.98 -8.08
C GLY A 106 -3.23 -16.25 -7.75
N ILE A 107 -3.22 -15.37 -6.75
CA ILE A 107 -4.37 -14.53 -6.39
C ILE A 107 -4.77 -13.64 -7.58
N HIS A 108 -3.82 -12.95 -8.21
CA HIS A 108 -4.10 -12.10 -9.37
C HIS A 108 -4.75 -12.88 -10.51
N GLN A 109 -4.22 -14.06 -10.86
CA GLN A 109 -4.79 -14.92 -11.90
C GLN A 109 -6.22 -15.35 -11.55
N GLN A 110 -6.46 -15.74 -10.29
CA GLN A 110 -7.78 -16.11 -9.81
C GLN A 110 -8.76 -14.93 -9.87
N VAL A 111 -8.37 -13.76 -9.39
CA VAL A 111 -9.20 -12.55 -9.42
C VAL A 111 -9.52 -12.17 -10.87
N LYS A 112 -8.55 -12.24 -11.78
CA LYS A 112 -8.75 -11.98 -13.21
C LYS A 112 -9.79 -12.93 -13.83
N ALA A 113 -9.73 -14.22 -13.48
CA ALA A 113 -10.71 -15.21 -13.96
C ALA A 113 -12.12 -14.98 -13.40
N LEU A 114 -12.23 -14.48 -12.16
CA LEU A 114 -13.49 -14.26 -11.46
C LEU A 114 -14.09 -12.86 -11.68
N ALA A 115 -13.32 -11.91 -12.22
CA ALA A 115 -13.74 -10.52 -12.42
C ALA A 115 -15.09 -10.36 -13.17
N PRO A 116 -15.41 -11.15 -14.22
CA PRO A 116 -16.73 -11.08 -14.86
C PRO A 116 -17.91 -11.41 -13.94
N GLN A 117 -17.65 -12.09 -12.81
CA GLN A 117 -18.65 -12.50 -11.83
C GLN A 117 -18.60 -11.64 -10.55
N ALA A 118 -17.83 -10.55 -10.54
CA ALA A 118 -17.58 -9.74 -9.36
C ALA A 118 -18.87 -9.34 -8.63
N SER A 119 -19.88 -8.84 -9.34
CA SER A 119 -21.17 -8.43 -8.75
C SER A 119 -21.90 -9.59 -8.05
N ALA A 120 -21.90 -10.78 -8.67
CA ALA A 120 -22.55 -11.96 -8.08
C ALA A 120 -21.79 -12.48 -6.84
N ILE A 121 -20.45 -12.47 -6.89
CA ILE A 121 -19.59 -12.88 -5.76
C ILE A 121 -19.82 -11.93 -4.58
N LEU A 122 -19.75 -10.63 -4.82
CA LEU A 122 -19.81 -9.61 -3.78
C LEU A 122 -21.24 -9.36 -3.24
N ALA A 123 -22.27 -9.87 -3.91
CA ALA A 123 -23.64 -9.86 -3.39
C ALA A 123 -23.79 -10.66 -2.09
N THR A 124 -22.89 -11.61 -1.81
CA THR A 124 -22.95 -12.46 -0.63
C THR A 124 -21.88 -12.06 0.41
N SER A 125 -22.18 -12.22 1.70
CA SER A 125 -21.22 -11.99 2.78
C SER A 125 -19.99 -12.89 2.63
N GLU A 126 -20.19 -14.18 2.31
CA GLU A 126 -19.08 -15.12 2.09
C GLU A 126 -18.21 -14.71 0.90
N GLY A 127 -18.81 -14.22 -0.20
CA GLY A 127 -18.06 -13.72 -1.35
C GLY A 127 -17.20 -12.50 -0.98
N ARG A 128 -17.76 -11.55 -0.22
CA ARG A 128 -17.00 -10.39 0.28
C ARG A 128 -15.86 -10.83 1.19
N ARG A 129 -16.12 -11.72 2.14
CA ARG A 129 -15.09 -12.27 3.03
C ARG A 129 -13.95 -12.93 2.26
N ARG A 130 -14.26 -13.69 1.21
CA ARG A 130 -13.23 -14.31 0.36
C ARG A 130 -12.44 -13.30 -0.46
N ALA A 131 -13.11 -12.28 -0.98
CA ALA A 131 -12.48 -11.25 -1.79
C ALA A 131 -11.48 -10.40 -0.98
N THR A 132 -11.73 -10.20 0.31
CA THR A 132 -10.93 -9.34 1.19
C THR A 132 -9.97 -10.08 2.10
N ARG A 133 -10.01 -11.40 2.16
CA ARG A 133 -9.38 -12.24 3.19
C ARG A 133 -7.89 -11.97 3.44
N PHE A 134 -7.16 -11.47 2.44
CA PHE A 134 -5.72 -11.18 2.55
C PHE A 134 -5.44 -9.72 2.88
N THR A 135 -6.44 -8.85 2.74
CA THR A 135 -6.25 -7.40 2.87
C THR A 135 -6.90 -6.82 4.09
N THR A 136 -8.05 -7.38 4.51
CA THR A 136 -8.81 -6.87 5.67
C THR A 136 -9.35 -8.01 6.53
N VAL A 137 -9.54 -7.72 7.80
CA VAL A 137 -10.27 -8.56 8.77
C VAL A 137 -11.73 -8.11 8.86
N ASN A 138 -11.94 -6.80 9.00
CA ASN A 138 -13.24 -6.16 9.16
C ASN A 138 -13.73 -5.63 7.80
N TYR A 139 -14.51 -6.40 7.09
CA TYR A 139 -14.90 -6.08 5.71
C TYR A 139 -16.37 -5.64 5.57
N GLU A 140 -17.20 -5.85 6.58
CA GLU A 140 -18.66 -5.70 6.50
C GLU A 140 -19.09 -4.26 6.20
N HIS A 141 -18.31 -3.29 6.68
CA HIS A 141 -18.56 -1.86 6.49
C HIS A 141 -18.11 -1.33 5.12
N ILE A 142 -17.30 -2.11 4.38
CA ILE A 142 -16.78 -1.67 3.09
C ILE A 142 -17.90 -1.71 2.05
N PRO A 143 -18.18 -0.59 1.36
CA PRO A 143 -19.20 -0.56 0.31
C PRO A 143 -18.94 -1.60 -0.78
N VAL A 144 -20.00 -2.29 -1.21
CA VAL A 144 -19.91 -3.35 -2.24
C VAL A 144 -19.34 -2.78 -3.55
N GLU A 145 -19.68 -1.55 -3.89
CA GLU A 145 -19.20 -0.84 -5.07
C GLU A 145 -17.70 -0.61 -5.02
N LEU A 146 -17.16 -0.30 -3.82
CA LEU A 146 -15.71 -0.16 -3.62
C LEU A 146 -15.00 -1.51 -3.76
N LEU A 147 -15.54 -2.57 -3.16
CA LEU A 147 -15.00 -3.94 -3.31
C LEU A 147 -15.04 -4.40 -4.78
N ALA A 148 -16.12 -4.07 -5.51
CA ALA A 148 -16.21 -4.39 -6.94
C ALA A 148 -15.16 -3.63 -7.74
N HIS A 149 -14.96 -2.33 -7.45
CA HIS A 149 -13.90 -1.54 -8.07
C HIS A 149 -12.52 -2.14 -7.81
N GLN A 150 -12.22 -2.52 -6.56
CA GLN A 150 -10.95 -3.14 -6.20
C GLN A 150 -10.73 -4.46 -6.94
N MET A 151 -11.73 -5.34 -6.97
CA MET A 151 -11.63 -6.63 -7.67
C MET A 151 -11.37 -6.43 -9.18
N LEU A 152 -12.07 -5.49 -9.81
CA LEU A 152 -11.88 -5.15 -11.23
C LEU A 152 -10.53 -4.45 -11.46
N GLY A 153 -10.11 -3.58 -10.56
CA GLY A 153 -8.81 -2.92 -10.58
C GLY A 153 -7.65 -3.91 -10.51
N VAL A 154 -7.72 -4.86 -9.57
CA VAL A 154 -6.73 -5.95 -9.47
C VAL A 154 -6.70 -6.78 -10.75
N ALA A 155 -7.86 -7.13 -11.31
CA ALA A 155 -7.94 -7.91 -12.55
C ALA A 155 -7.35 -7.18 -13.77
N ALA A 156 -7.47 -5.86 -13.82
CA ALA A 156 -6.96 -5.00 -14.90
C ALA A 156 -5.52 -4.55 -14.69
N CYS A 157 -4.93 -4.79 -13.52
CA CYS A 157 -3.55 -4.47 -13.22
C CYS A 157 -2.59 -5.24 -14.14
N ASN A 158 -1.58 -4.57 -14.69
CA ASN A 158 -0.47 -5.20 -15.39
C ASN A 158 0.51 -5.83 -14.39
N ALA A 159 0.07 -6.92 -13.75
CA ALA A 159 0.73 -7.47 -12.57
C ALA A 159 2.06 -8.18 -12.87
N GLU A 160 2.23 -8.77 -14.05
CA GLU A 160 3.45 -9.57 -14.33
C GLU A 160 4.74 -8.74 -14.23
N PRO A 161 4.88 -7.57 -14.90
CA PRO A 161 6.08 -6.75 -14.73
C PRO A 161 6.29 -6.28 -13.29
N LEU A 162 5.20 -6.00 -12.53
CA LEU A 162 5.29 -5.58 -11.14
C LEU A 162 5.77 -6.72 -10.23
N LEU A 163 5.30 -7.94 -10.44
CA LEU A 163 5.72 -9.12 -9.70
C LEU A 163 7.15 -9.54 -10.05
N ASP A 164 7.52 -9.45 -11.33
CA ASP A 164 8.90 -9.71 -11.77
C ASP A 164 9.86 -8.67 -11.18
N PHE A 165 9.49 -7.40 -11.18
CA PHE A 165 10.23 -6.36 -10.47
C PHE A 165 10.38 -6.74 -8.99
N ALA A 166 9.30 -7.10 -8.30
CA ALA A 166 9.32 -7.40 -6.87
C ALA A 166 10.25 -8.57 -6.50
N VAL A 167 10.45 -9.54 -7.41
CA VAL A 167 11.40 -10.65 -7.20
C VAL A 167 12.86 -10.18 -7.22
N HIS A 168 13.18 -9.15 -8.01
CA HIS A 168 14.54 -8.71 -8.30
C HIS A 168 14.88 -7.34 -7.71
N ALA A 169 13.90 -6.63 -7.14
CA ALA A 169 14.08 -5.31 -6.59
C ALA A 169 15.07 -5.29 -5.42
N ASP A 170 15.88 -4.26 -5.38
CA ASP A 170 16.58 -3.88 -4.15
C ASP A 170 15.61 -3.13 -3.24
N TRP A 171 15.07 -3.85 -2.26
CA TRP A 171 14.14 -3.29 -1.28
C TRP A 171 14.80 -2.41 -0.23
N THR A 172 16.11 -2.19 -0.31
CA THR A 172 16.85 -1.41 0.68
C THR A 172 16.33 0.03 0.77
N VAL A 173 16.19 0.51 2.00
CA VAL A 173 15.88 1.91 2.30
C VAL A 173 17.12 2.55 2.93
N ASP A 174 17.62 3.61 2.33
CA ASP A 174 18.70 4.41 2.92
C ASP A 174 18.16 5.32 4.03
N ALA A 175 17.96 4.71 5.19
CA ALA A 175 17.42 5.40 6.36
C ALA A 175 18.28 6.56 6.85
N SER A 176 19.59 6.56 6.53
CA SER A 176 20.52 7.64 6.92
C SER A 176 20.18 8.97 6.25
N ARG A 177 19.40 8.93 5.16
CA ARG A 177 18.94 10.11 4.42
C ARG A 177 17.53 10.55 4.77
N ILE A 178 16.84 9.83 5.65
CA ILE A 178 15.49 10.19 6.09
C ILE A 178 15.61 11.14 7.28
N GLU A 179 15.34 12.41 7.05
CA GLU A 179 15.47 13.47 8.07
C GLU A 179 14.13 13.86 8.69
N CYS A 180 13.01 13.40 8.10
CA CYS A 180 11.68 13.70 8.56
C CYS A 180 11.15 12.65 9.57
N PRO A 181 10.14 12.99 10.39
CA PRO A 181 9.47 12.02 11.23
C PRO A 181 8.84 10.87 10.43
N VAL A 182 8.97 9.64 10.93
CA VAL A 182 8.38 8.44 10.33
C VAL A 182 7.53 7.70 11.35
N ARG A 183 6.29 7.41 10.98
CA ARG A 183 5.39 6.46 11.67
C ARG A 183 5.24 5.22 10.81
N ILE A 184 5.42 4.05 11.40
CA ILE A 184 5.14 2.76 10.76
C ILE A 184 3.98 2.09 11.50
N VAL A 185 2.94 1.77 10.76
CA VAL A 185 1.72 1.16 11.29
C VAL A 185 1.57 -0.24 10.71
N TRP A 186 1.30 -1.23 11.56
CA TRP A 186 1.17 -2.62 11.11
C TRP A 186 -0.03 -3.30 11.76
N GLY A 187 -0.87 -3.95 10.95
CA GLY A 187 -1.96 -4.77 11.45
C GLY A 187 -1.43 -6.11 11.97
N THR A 188 -1.86 -6.52 13.16
CA THR A 188 -1.41 -7.80 13.78
C THR A 188 -1.90 -9.02 13.03
N GLU A 189 -2.99 -8.90 12.26
CA GLU A 189 -3.61 -9.95 11.45
C GLU A 189 -3.25 -9.86 9.95
N ASP A 190 -2.17 -9.13 9.60
CA ASP A 190 -1.71 -9.02 8.22
C ASP A 190 -1.28 -10.38 7.66
N GLN A 191 -2.04 -10.89 6.67
CA GLN A 191 -1.77 -12.18 6.03
C GLN A 191 -0.92 -12.06 4.75
N LEU A 192 -0.72 -10.84 4.24
CA LEU A 192 0.16 -10.59 3.10
C LEU A 192 1.59 -10.31 3.53
N LEU A 193 1.75 -9.45 4.53
CA LEU A 193 3.04 -9.12 5.13
C LEU A 193 2.97 -9.43 6.63
N PRO A 194 3.16 -10.71 7.02
CA PRO A 194 2.92 -11.15 8.39
C PRO A 194 3.77 -10.41 9.41
N TRP A 195 3.10 -9.85 10.43
CA TRP A 195 3.74 -9.25 11.59
C TRP A 195 4.30 -10.33 12.53
N PRO A 196 5.49 -10.16 13.12
CA PRO A 196 6.45 -9.06 12.89
C PRO A 196 7.49 -9.38 11.80
N SER A 197 7.46 -10.57 11.20
CA SER A 197 8.55 -11.07 10.33
C SER A 197 8.77 -10.23 9.07
N ALA A 198 7.68 -9.71 8.47
CA ALA A 198 7.80 -8.85 7.30
C ALA A 198 8.29 -7.44 7.62
N ALA A 199 8.32 -7.05 8.90
CA ALA A 199 8.81 -5.76 9.36
C ALA A 199 10.26 -5.80 9.88
N ALA A 200 10.90 -6.97 9.92
CA ALA A 200 12.14 -7.20 10.65
C ALA A 200 13.23 -6.17 10.34
N ARG A 201 13.60 -5.99 9.07
CA ARG A 201 14.65 -5.03 8.70
C ARG A 201 14.28 -3.57 8.97
N TYR A 202 13.01 -3.21 8.84
CA TYR A 202 12.56 -1.86 9.23
C TYR A 202 12.75 -1.64 10.73
N ARG A 203 12.39 -2.63 11.53
CA ARG A 203 12.36 -2.53 12.98
C ARG A 203 13.75 -2.67 13.61
N GLU A 204 14.59 -3.53 13.06
CA GLU A 204 15.89 -3.87 13.63
C GLU A 204 17.04 -3.04 13.04
N ASP A 205 16.99 -2.78 11.71
CA ASP A 205 18.13 -2.20 11.01
C ASP A 205 17.89 -0.74 10.60
N TRP A 206 16.78 -0.48 9.85
CA TRP A 206 16.63 0.78 9.13
C TRP A 206 16.00 1.89 9.95
N LEU A 207 14.88 1.60 10.62
CA LEU A 207 14.03 2.57 11.30
C LEU A 207 13.65 2.14 12.72
N PRO A 208 14.60 1.68 13.56
CA PRO A 208 14.28 1.22 14.91
C PRO A 208 13.71 2.34 15.79
N HIS A 209 13.99 3.60 15.43
CA HIS A 209 13.53 4.79 16.16
C HIS A 209 12.28 5.43 15.58
N ALA A 210 11.66 4.84 14.53
CA ALA A 210 10.38 5.31 14.02
C ALA A 210 9.29 5.19 15.11
N ASP A 211 8.23 5.94 14.93
CA ASP A 211 7.02 5.80 15.75
C ASP A 211 6.25 4.55 15.29
N TRP A 212 6.37 3.45 16.05
CA TRP A 212 5.78 2.16 15.73
C TRP A 212 4.41 2.00 16.35
N VAL A 213 3.42 1.67 15.51
CA VAL A 213 2.03 1.41 15.93
C VAL A 213 1.61 0.01 15.47
N GLU A 214 1.26 -0.84 16.42
CA GLU A 214 0.64 -2.15 16.16
C GLU A 214 -0.88 -1.97 16.24
N LEU A 215 -1.60 -2.28 15.15
CA LEU A 215 -3.06 -2.25 15.11
C LEU A 215 -3.61 -3.64 15.38
N ASP A 216 -4.09 -3.85 16.58
CA ASP A 216 -4.68 -5.13 16.97
C ASP A 216 -5.94 -5.44 16.17
N GLY A 217 -6.03 -6.67 15.65
CA GLY A 217 -7.16 -7.13 14.86
C GLY A 217 -7.32 -6.48 13.48
N ALA A 218 -6.32 -5.74 12.99
CA ALA A 218 -6.32 -5.19 11.64
C ALA A 218 -5.47 -6.01 10.68
N GLY A 219 -5.87 -6.04 9.40
CA GLY A 219 -5.16 -6.72 8.32
C GLY A 219 -4.17 -5.82 7.59
N HIS A 220 -3.86 -6.20 6.33
CA HIS A 220 -2.85 -5.54 5.50
C HIS A 220 -3.19 -4.11 5.08
N CYS A 221 -4.48 -3.79 4.98
CA CYS A 221 -4.97 -2.49 4.50
C CYS A 221 -5.76 -1.77 5.61
N PRO A 222 -5.11 -1.20 6.65
CA PRO A 222 -5.81 -0.52 7.73
C PRO A 222 -6.74 0.60 7.27
N GLN A 223 -6.42 1.28 6.17
CA GLN A 223 -7.24 2.33 5.57
C GLN A 223 -8.60 1.82 5.03
N LEU A 224 -8.73 0.52 4.81
CA LEU A 224 -10.00 -0.15 4.48
C LEU A 224 -10.59 -0.86 5.69
N ASP A 225 -9.75 -1.44 6.51
CA ASP A 225 -10.11 -2.34 7.61
C ASP A 225 -10.66 -1.58 8.82
N VAL A 226 -9.96 -0.51 9.20
CA VAL A 226 -10.27 0.38 10.34
C VAL A 226 -10.10 1.85 9.93
N PRO A 227 -10.92 2.35 8.96
CA PRO A 227 -10.66 3.62 8.27
C PRO A 227 -10.63 4.83 9.18
N LEU A 228 -11.45 4.87 10.23
CA LEU A 228 -11.47 6.00 11.16
C LEU A 228 -10.19 6.06 11.98
N GLU A 229 -9.73 4.91 12.47
CA GLU A 229 -8.49 4.81 13.23
C GLU A 229 -7.27 5.07 12.33
N ALA A 230 -7.26 4.52 11.13
CA ALA A 230 -6.21 4.79 10.14
C ALA A 230 -6.13 6.28 9.78
N ALA A 231 -7.27 6.96 9.57
CA ALA A 231 -7.30 8.39 9.33
C ALA A 231 -6.78 9.19 10.54
N GLN A 232 -7.16 8.80 11.76
CA GLN A 232 -6.71 9.47 12.98
C GLN A 232 -5.20 9.33 13.15
N LEU A 233 -4.63 8.15 12.90
CA LEU A 233 -3.18 7.92 12.94
C LEU A 233 -2.42 8.82 11.97
N VAL A 234 -2.98 9.08 10.79
CA VAL A 234 -2.40 10.04 9.85
C VAL A 234 -2.49 11.46 10.40
N LEU A 235 -3.70 11.90 10.78
CA LEU A 235 -3.95 13.28 11.22
C LEU A 235 -3.18 13.67 12.49
N ASP A 236 -3.01 12.75 13.45
CA ASP A 236 -2.24 12.99 14.67
C ASP A 236 -0.73 13.12 14.40
N PHE A 237 -0.27 12.68 13.25
CA PHE A 237 1.13 12.70 12.89
C PHE A 237 1.49 13.81 11.89
N THR A 238 0.52 14.31 11.17
CA THR A 238 0.71 15.37 10.15
C THR A 238 0.37 16.78 10.67
N GLY A 239 -0.11 16.91 11.90
CA GLY A 239 -0.34 18.17 12.58
C GLY A 239 -1.77 18.66 12.47
#